data_10d8b5859e1619d4274089247c9b9019
#
_entry.id   10d8b5859e1619d4274089247c9b9019
#
_cell.length_a   1.000
_cell.length_b   1.000
_cell.length_c   1.000
_cell.angle_alpha   90.00
_cell.angle_beta   90.00
_cell.angle_gamma   90.00
#
_symmetry.space_group_name_H-M   'P 1'
#
loop_
_entity.id
_entity.type
_entity.pdbx_description
1 polymer ?
#
loop_
_entity_poly.entity_id
_entity_poly.type
_entity_poly.pdbx_seq_one_letter_code
_entity_poly.pdbx_strand_id
1 'polypeptide(L)'
;KSSRLHRKRTQAAAQAQAANYRDPAAAARYNEEIIELMKRMAEIYEMNLEALNVEDRKRLKKLRKEARGIRRSLSDKMAMEVMPVVRELPDKEADRGKRYVQMVEYATSVFESLSNITTASHAYIDNNHEGLDLERIELLRGMNSRVSSLYPRFREMMESNDYTGLDECLAGMDALDEEFAEAVKQQIILRPEDASDMRRALLYLNLLNETRAMIRKVLLLAKIQRKFVLGW
;
A
#
# COMPACT_ATOMS: atom_id res chain seq x y z
N LYS A 1 -25.91 -17.23 27.91
CA LYS A 1 -26.60 -15.91 27.79
C LYS A 1 -25.63 -14.80 27.33
N SER A 2 -24.37 -14.79 27.75
CA SER A 2 -23.35 -13.77 27.37
C SER A 2 -23.05 -13.73 25.88
N SER A 3 -22.89 -14.87 25.21
CA SER A 3 -22.53 -14.95 23.77
C SER A 3 -23.64 -14.40 22.85
N ARG A 4 -24.91 -14.59 23.22
CA ARG A 4 -26.08 -14.08 22.50
C ARG A 4 -26.19 -12.55 22.56
N LEU A 5 -25.88 -11.98 23.74
CA LEU A 5 -25.86 -10.52 23.94
C LEU A 5 -24.71 -9.85 23.17
N HIS A 6 -23.54 -10.48 23.19
CA HIS A 6 -22.39 -10.01 22.45
C HIS A 6 -22.66 -10.01 20.92
N ARG A 7 -23.25 -11.10 20.42
CA ARG A 7 -23.63 -11.23 19.00
C ARG A 7 -24.66 -10.18 18.56
N LYS A 8 -25.66 -9.88 19.42
CA LYS A 8 -26.66 -8.84 19.16
C LYS A 8 -26.05 -7.43 19.15
N ARG A 9 -25.10 -7.13 20.05
CA ARG A 9 -24.39 -5.84 20.08
C ARG A 9 -23.50 -5.65 18.84
N THR A 10 -22.79 -6.70 18.42
CA THR A 10 -21.96 -6.67 17.22
C THR A 10 -22.81 -6.49 15.97
N GLN A 11 -23.98 -7.14 15.90
CA GLN A 11 -24.90 -7.01 14.77
C GLN A 11 -25.53 -5.61 14.71
N ALA A 12 -25.95 -5.04 15.86
CA ALA A 12 -26.48 -3.69 15.91
C ALA A 12 -25.42 -2.63 15.53
N ALA A 13 -24.18 -2.82 15.95
CA ALA A 13 -23.07 -1.96 15.54
C ALA A 13 -22.79 -2.05 14.04
N ALA A 14 -22.80 -3.26 13.47
CA ALA A 14 -22.63 -3.47 12.03
C ALA A 14 -23.76 -2.85 11.21
N GLN A 15 -25.02 -2.95 11.68
CA GLN A 15 -26.17 -2.31 11.04
C GLN A 15 -26.09 -0.77 11.08
N ALA A 16 -25.66 -0.20 12.22
CA ALA A 16 -25.44 1.25 12.34
C ALA A 16 -24.31 1.72 11.43
N GLN A 17 -23.22 0.97 11.30
CA GLN A 17 -22.14 1.25 10.36
C GLN A 17 -22.58 1.09 8.90
N ALA A 18 -23.39 0.09 8.56
CA ALA A 18 -23.95 -0.08 7.23
C ALA A 18 -24.87 1.09 6.84
N ALA A 19 -25.62 1.66 7.78
CA ALA A 19 -26.42 2.88 7.57
C ALA A 19 -25.51 4.09 7.34
N ASN A 20 -24.42 4.25 8.11
CA ASN A 20 -23.42 5.30 7.93
C ASN A 20 -22.63 5.16 6.61
N TYR A 21 -22.49 3.95 6.10
CA TYR A 21 -21.80 3.66 4.83
C TYR A 21 -22.47 4.32 3.61
N ARG A 22 -23.77 4.61 3.69
CA ARG A 22 -24.53 5.34 2.68
C ARG A 22 -24.39 6.86 2.79
N ASP A 23 -23.87 7.34 3.91
CA ASP A 23 -23.66 8.75 4.16
C ASP A 23 -22.48 9.26 3.34
N PRO A 24 -22.64 10.33 2.53
CA PRO A 24 -21.53 10.97 1.81
C PRO A 24 -20.35 11.38 2.72
N ALA A 25 -20.63 11.76 3.97
CA ALA A 25 -19.61 12.10 4.96
C ALA A 25 -18.77 10.87 5.37
N ALA A 26 -19.35 9.68 5.42
CA ALA A 26 -18.61 8.44 5.68
C ALA A 26 -17.71 8.07 4.50
N ALA A 27 -18.19 8.23 3.26
CA ALA A 27 -17.39 8.01 2.06
C ALA A 27 -16.18 8.96 2.01
N ALA A 28 -16.36 10.24 2.36
CA ALA A 28 -15.28 11.22 2.44
C ALA A 28 -14.23 10.84 3.49
N ARG A 29 -14.63 10.31 4.65
CA ARG A 29 -13.69 9.82 5.68
C ARG A 29 -12.88 8.62 5.20
N TYR A 30 -13.49 7.65 4.51
CA TYR A 30 -12.77 6.52 3.93
C TYR A 30 -11.73 6.97 2.89
N ASN A 31 -12.09 7.93 2.06
CA ASN A 31 -11.18 8.53 1.09
C ASN A 31 -9.97 9.18 1.77
N GLU A 32 -10.20 9.94 2.83
CA GLU A 32 -9.13 10.59 3.60
C GLU A 32 -8.22 9.56 4.28
N GLU A 33 -8.79 8.52 4.88
CA GLU A 33 -8.02 7.42 5.48
C GLU A 33 -7.10 6.73 4.46
N ILE A 34 -7.59 6.48 3.25
CA ILE A 34 -6.79 5.87 2.18
C ILE A 34 -5.65 6.79 1.75
N ILE A 35 -5.91 8.08 1.57
CA ILE A 35 -4.88 9.06 1.21
C ILE A 35 -3.81 9.13 2.30
N GLU A 36 -4.18 9.18 3.58
CA GLU A 36 -3.23 9.20 4.68
C GLU A 36 -2.41 7.90 4.76
N LEU A 37 -3.02 6.74 4.49
CA LEU A 37 -2.29 5.48 4.39
C LEU A 37 -1.26 5.50 3.25
N MET A 38 -1.62 6.02 2.08
CA MET A 38 -0.69 6.10 0.94
C MET A 38 0.46 7.07 1.20
N LYS A 39 0.18 8.20 1.84
CA LYS A 39 1.24 9.13 2.28
C LYS A 39 2.18 8.46 3.27
N ARG A 40 1.64 7.75 4.26
CA ARG A 40 2.46 7.06 5.25
C ARG A 40 3.29 5.95 4.63
N MET A 41 2.75 5.21 3.67
CA MET A 41 3.51 4.27 2.87
C MET A 41 4.73 4.93 2.20
N ALA A 42 4.51 6.05 1.51
CA ALA A 42 5.59 6.78 0.83
C ALA A 42 6.67 7.29 1.80
N GLU A 43 6.27 7.78 2.97
CA GLU A 43 7.19 8.24 4.02
C GLU A 43 8.02 7.09 4.58
N ILE A 44 7.39 5.96 4.91
CA ILE A 44 8.10 4.76 5.41
C ILE A 44 9.07 4.25 4.35
N TYR A 45 8.64 4.20 3.09
CA TYR A 45 9.49 3.77 1.97
C TYR A 45 10.74 4.65 1.84
N GLU A 46 10.55 5.98 1.81
CA GLU A 46 11.65 6.94 1.71
C GLU A 46 12.62 6.84 2.89
N MET A 47 12.09 6.79 4.12
CA MET A 47 12.91 6.62 5.32
C MET A 47 13.66 5.28 5.35
N ASN A 48 13.06 4.23 4.80
CA ASN A 48 13.73 2.92 4.68
C ASN A 48 14.91 2.97 3.71
N LEU A 49 14.76 3.64 2.56
CA LEU A 49 15.85 3.81 1.61
C LEU A 49 17.02 4.61 2.21
N GLU A 50 16.70 5.69 2.91
CA GLU A 50 17.70 6.52 3.59
C GLU A 50 18.43 5.73 4.68
N ALA A 51 17.70 5.03 5.55
CA ALA A 51 18.28 4.21 6.60
C ALA A 51 19.10 3.04 6.07
N LEU A 52 18.71 2.47 4.93
CA LEU A 52 19.47 1.42 4.24
C LEU A 52 20.80 1.95 3.68
N ASN A 53 20.78 3.17 3.11
CA ASN A 53 22.00 3.82 2.60
C ASN A 53 23.02 4.12 3.69
N VAL A 54 22.56 4.61 4.85
CA VAL A 54 23.44 4.97 5.99
C VAL A 54 23.60 3.85 7.03
N GLU A 55 23.10 2.67 6.74
CA GLU A 55 23.20 1.47 7.60
C GLU A 55 22.60 1.65 9.01
N ASP A 56 21.53 2.46 9.12
CA ASP A 56 20.83 2.71 10.39
C ASP A 56 19.92 1.52 10.77
N ARG A 57 20.52 0.50 11.37
CA ARG A 57 19.85 -0.71 11.85
C ARG A 57 18.68 -0.41 12.79
N LYS A 58 18.84 0.53 13.70
CA LYS A 58 17.81 0.87 14.70
C LYS A 58 16.57 1.47 14.02
N ARG A 59 16.78 2.38 13.07
CA ARG A 59 15.71 3.01 12.29
C ARG A 59 14.99 1.98 11.40
N LEU A 60 15.74 1.11 10.72
CA LEU A 60 15.17 0.02 9.94
C LEU A 60 14.30 -0.92 10.77
N LYS A 61 14.73 -1.28 11.98
CA LYS A 61 13.93 -2.09 12.92
C LYS A 61 12.61 -1.41 13.29
N LYS A 62 12.64 -0.10 13.53
CA LYS A 62 11.44 0.71 13.85
C LYS A 62 10.47 0.76 12.68
N LEU A 63 10.97 1.02 11.47
CA LEU A 63 10.16 1.07 10.24
C LEU A 63 9.51 -0.27 9.93
N ARG A 64 10.24 -1.37 10.08
CA ARG A 64 9.71 -2.73 9.97
C ARG A 64 8.55 -2.98 10.92
N LYS A 65 8.70 -2.61 12.19
CA LYS A 65 7.65 -2.75 13.21
C LYS A 65 6.41 -1.96 12.84
N GLU A 66 6.59 -0.73 12.35
CA GLU A 66 5.48 0.14 11.93
C GLU A 66 4.74 -0.41 10.72
N ALA A 67 5.42 -0.79 9.66
CA ALA A 67 4.81 -1.36 8.46
C ALA A 67 4.00 -2.64 8.77
N ARG A 68 4.55 -3.53 9.59
CA ARG A 68 3.84 -4.73 10.07
C ARG A 68 2.63 -4.40 10.93
N GLY A 69 2.73 -3.38 11.78
CA GLY A 69 1.63 -2.91 12.62
C GLY A 69 0.45 -2.40 11.79
N ILE A 70 0.72 -1.59 10.78
CA ILE A 70 -0.31 -1.06 9.86
C ILE A 70 -0.96 -2.21 9.07
N ARG A 71 -0.16 -3.14 8.52
CA ARG A 71 -0.70 -4.32 7.83
C ARG A 71 -1.63 -5.13 8.73
N ARG A 72 -1.24 -5.36 9.97
CA ARG A 72 -2.07 -6.09 10.95
C ARG A 72 -3.36 -5.34 11.25
N SER A 73 -3.29 -4.03 11.49
CA SER A 73 -4.48 -3.18 11.69
C SER A 73 -5.47 -3.27 10.53
N LEU A 74 -4.98 -3.27 9.29
CA LEU A 74 -5.84 -3.41 8.10
C LEU A 74 -6.48 -4.79 8.02
N SER A 75 -5.76 -5.86 8.36
CA SER A 75 -6.32 -7.22 8.44
C SER A 75 -7.38 -7.33 9.53
N ASP A 76 -7.15 -6.74 10.69
CA ASP A 76 -8.12 -6.69 11.79
C ASP A 76 -9.36 -5.89 11.39
N LYS A 77 -9.17 -4.74 10.72
CA LYS A 77 -10.27 -3.93 10.17
C LYS A 77 -11.13 -4.73 9.19
N MET A 78 -10.51 -5.51 8.29
CA MET A 78 -11.24 -6.39 7.38
C MET A 78 -12.14 -7.36 8.13
N ALA A 79 -11.60 -8.07 9.12
CA ALA A 79 -12.33 -9.10 9.86
C ALA A 79 -13.39 -8.53 10.80
N MET A 80 -13.10 -7.43 11.49
CA MET A 80 -13.89 -6.91 12.61
C MET A 80 -14.91 -5.84 12.19
N GLU A 81 -14.63 -5.10 11.10
CA GLU A 81 -15.46 -3.99 10.65
C GLU A 81 -16.05 -4.23 9.26
N VAL A 82 -15.21 -4.52 8.27
CA VAL A 82 -15.64 -4.57 6.86
C VAL A 82 -16.57 -5.75 6.59
N MET A 83 -16.17 -6.96 6.95
CA MET A 83 -16.95 -8.15 6.68
C MET A 83 -18.31 -8.17 7.40
N PRO A 84 -18.43 -7.75 8.67
CA PRO A 84 -19.73 -7.60 9.31
C PRO A 84 -20.64 -6.60 8.62
N VAL A 85 -20.12 -5.42 8.20
CA VAL A 85 -20.90 -4.40 7.50
C VAL A 85 -21.41 -4.92 6.16
N VAL A 86 -20.53 -5.56 5.38
CA VAL A 86 -20.88 -6.09 4.04
C VAL A 86 -21.97 -7.17 4.12
N ARG A 87 -21.96 -8.01 5.16
CA ARG A 87 -22.99 -9.04 5.37
C ARG A 87 -24.39 -8.49 5.68
N GLU A 88 -24.46 -7.27 6.21
CA GLU A 88 -25.70 -6.59 6.53
C GLU A 88 -26.22 -5.69 5.39
N LEU A 89 -25.46 -5.56 4.29
CA LEU A 89 -25.92 -4.78 3.13
C LEU A 89 -27.07 -5.50 2.39
N PRO A 90 -28.05 -4.75 1.89
CA PRO A 90 -29.09 -5.31 1.00
C PRO A 90 -28.48 -5.86 -0.27
N ASP A 91 -29.13 -6.87 -0.89
CA ASP A 91 -28.69 -7.51 -2.14
C ASP A 91 -28.37 -6.50 -3.26
N LYS A 92 -29.18 -5.43 -3.36
CA LYS A 92 -28.96 -4.34 -4.33
C LYS A 92 -27.66 -3.56 -4.13
N GLU A 93 -27.01 -3.70 -2.98
CA GLU A 93 -25.74 -3.06 -2.64
C GLU A 93 -24.58 -4.06 -2.56
N ALA A 94 -24.79 -5.31 -2.94
CA ALA A 94 -23.78 -6.37 -2.89
C ALA A 94 -22.50 -6.01 -3.66
N ASP A 95 -22.62 -5.41 -4.85
CA ASP A 95 -21.47 -4.97 -5.64
C ASP A 95 -20.67 -3.87 -4.94
N ARG A 96 -21.36 -2.95 -4.28
CA ARG A 96 -20.70 -1.89 -3.51
C ARG A 96 -19.95 -2.47 -2.31
N GLY A 97 -20.54 -3.43 -1.62
CA GLY A 97 -19.89 -4.17 -0.54
C GLY A 97 -18.64 -4.91 -1.02
N LYS A 98 -18.70 -5.57 -2.17
CA LYS A 98 -17.56 -6.24 -2.81
C LYS A 98 -16.42 -5.26 -3.10
N ARG A 99 -16.71 -4.08 -3.60
CA ARG A 99 -15.71 -3.03 -3.89
C ARG A 99 -15.06 -2.53 -2.60
N TYR A 100 -15.82 -2.39 -1.52
CA TYR A 100 -15.28 -2.02 -0.21
C TYR A 100 -14.30 -3.07 0.32
N VAL A 101 -14.64 -4.35 0.24
CA VAL A 101 -13.71 -5.45 0.57
C VAL A 101 -12.44 -5.34 -0.26
N GLN A 102 -12.56 -5.17 -1.58
CA GLN A 102 -11.40 -5.05 -2.48
C GLN A 102 -10.51 -3.85 -2.14
N MET A 103 -11.07 -2.71 -1.75
CA MET A 103 -10.29 -1.54 -1.33
C MET A 103 -9.41 -1.86 -0.12
N VAL A 104 -9.95 -2.51 0.89
CA VAL A 104 -9.19 -2.88 2.10
C VAL A 104 -8.19 -3.99 1.79
N GLU A 105 -8.51 -4.95 0.94
CA GLU A 105 -7.57 -5.97 0.46
C GLU A 105 -6.37 -5.36 -0.27
N TYR A 106 -6.60 -4.42 -1.18
CA TYR A 106 -5.51 -3.76 -1.90
C TYR A 106 -4.65 -2.90 -0.96
N ALA A 107 -5.26 -2.16 -0.03
CA ALA A 107 -4.51 -1.42 0.99
C ALA A 107 -3.67 -2.36 1.87
N THR A 108 -4.22 -3.49 2.29
CA THR A 108 -3.49 -4.53 3.03
C THR A 108 -2.31 -5.06 2.22
N SER A 109 -2.51 -5.35 0.93
CA SER A 109 -1.44 -5.84 0.03
C SER A 109 -0.33 -4.81 -0.21
N VAL A 110 -0.65 -3.51 -0.24
CA VAL A 110 0.35 -2.43 -0.29
C VAL A 110 1.27 -2.51 0.93
N PHE A 111 0.71 -2.61 2.13
CA PHE A 111 1.48 -2.68 3.36
C PHE A 111 2.14 -4.05 3.58
N GLU A 112 1.67 -5.10 2.95
CA GLU A 112 2.38 -6.38 2.88
C GLU A 112 3.69 -6.23 2.10
N SER A 113 3.66 -5.65 0.91
CA SER A 113 4.86 -5.35 0.14
C SER A 113 5.81 -4.42 0.89
N LEU A 114 5.30 -3.37 1.53
CA LEU A 114 6.12 -2.48 2.35
C LEU A 114 6.73 -3.19 3.57
N SER A 115 6.00 -4.09 4.20
CA SER A 115 6.50 -4.94 5.28
C SER A 115 7.64 -5.86 4.80
N ASN A 116 7.53 -6.42 3.59
CA ASN A 116 8.58 -7.23 2.97
C ASN A 116 9.84 -6.39 2.68
N ILE A 117 9.67 -5.17 2.16
CA ILE A 117 10.76 -4.23 1.90
C ILE A 117 11.52 -3.89 3.20
N THR A 118 10.80 -3.46 4.23
CA THR A 118 11.40 -3.07 5.51
C THR A 118 12.05 -4.25 6.24
N THR A 119 11.47 -5.43 6.12
CA THR A 119 12.00 -6.68 6.69
C THR A 119 13.30 -7.09 6.00
N ALA A 120 13.32 -7.09 4.67
CA ALA A 120 14.52 -7.43 3.89
C ALA A 120 15.67 -6.45 4.16
N SER A 121 15.36 -5.14 4.19
CA SER A 121 16.34 -4.09 4.47
C SER A 121 16.94 -4.22 5.86
N HIS A 122 16.09 -4.44 6.89
CA HIS A 122 16.57 -4.63 8.24
C HIS A 122 17.44 -5.89 8.38
N ALA A 123 17.00 -7.03 7.85
CA ALA A 123 17.75 -8.28 7.93
C ALA A 123 19.12 -8.18 7.24
N TYR A 124 19.18 -7.47 6.11
CA TYR A 124 20.43 -7.25 5.38
C TYR A 124 21.46 -6.48 6.21
N ILE A 125 21.08 -5.37 6.83
CA ILE A 125 21.95 -4.57 7.68
C ILE A 125 22.25 -5.27 9.02
N ASP A 126 21.26 -5.99 9.58
CA ASP A 126 21.45 -6.75 10.83
C ASP A 126 22.45 -7.89 10.68
N ASN A 127 22.63 -8.43 9.49
CA ASN A 127 23.66 -9.39 9.12
C ASN A 127 25.03 -8.75 8.78
N ASN A 128 25.23 -7.48 9.11
CA ASN A 128 26.47 -6.71 8.92
C ASN A 128 26.92 -6.60 7.45
N HIS A 129 25.98 -6.52 6.52
CA HIS A 129 26.28 -6.21 5.13
C HIS A 129 26.36 -4.70 4.92
N GLU A 130 27.19 -4.27 3.99
CA GLU A 130 27.26 -2.87 3.55
C GLU A 130 25.94 -2.41 2.98
N GLY A 131 25.56 -1.16 3.22
CA GLY A 131 24.34 -0.56 2.72
C GLY A 131 24.26 -0.55 1.20
N LEU A 132 23.06 -0.32 0.68
CA LEU A 132 22.84 -0.17 -0.74
C LEU A 132 23.48 1.13 -1.23
N ASP A 133 24.17 1.09 -2.38
CA ASP A 133 24.83 2.25 -2.94
C ASP A 133 23.84 3.35 -3.36
N LEU A 134 24.36 4.58 -3.43
CA LEU A 134 23.54 5.76 -3.68
C LEU A 134 22.85 5.71 -5.04
N GLU A 135 23.46 5.15 -6.07
CA GLU A 135 22.87 5.05 -7.41
C GLU A 135 21.58 4.23 -7.39
N ARG A 136 21.61 3.05 -6.75
CA ARG A 136 20.43 2.19 -6.58
C ARG A 136 19.36 2.83 -5.69
N ILE A 137 19.78 3.49 -4.61
CA ILE A 137 18.89 4.24 -3.72
C ILE A 137 18.17 5.36 -4.47
N GLU A 138 18.88 6.17 -5.25
CA GLU A 138 18.31 7.29 -6.00
C GLU A 138 17.34 6.83 -7.09
N LEU A 139 17.59 5.69 -7.72
CA LEU A 139 16.66 5.11 -8.68
C LEU A 139 15.32 4.73 -8.01
N LEU A 140 15.37 4.02 -6.91
CA LEU A 140 14.18 3.66 -6.12
C LEU A 140 13.46 4.90 -5.56
N ARG A 141 14.22 5.89 -5.08
CA ARG A 141 13.69 7.17 -4.58
C ARG A 141 12.98 7.96 -5.68
N GLY A 142 13.57 8.03 -6.86
CA GLY A 142 12.96 8.70 -8.02
C GLY A 142 11.63 8.07 -8.42
N MET A 143 11.53 6.75 -8.39
CA MET A 143 10.30 6.02 -8.66
C MET A 143 9.24 6.30 -7.61
N ASN A 144 9.58 6.24 -6.31
CA ASN A 144 8.68 6.58 -5.22
C ASN A 144 8.18 8.03 -5.29
N SER A 145 9.05 8.98 -5.63
CA SER A 145 8.70 10.39 -5.80
C SER A 145 7.66 10.59 -6.91
N ARG A 146 7.79 9.89 -8.02
CA ARG A 146 6.83 9.95 -9.15
C ARG A 146 5.45 9.43 -8.74
N VAL A 147 5.38 8.37 -7.96
CA VAL A 147 4.12 7.87 -7.37
C VAL A 147 3.55 8.88 -6.38
N SER A 148 4.36 9.39 -5.47
CA SER A 148 3.94 10.33 -4.43
C SER A 148 3.41 11.65 -5.00
N SER A 149 3.92 12.09 -6.15
CA SER A 149 3.44 13.30 -6.84
C SER A 149 1.99 13.21 -7.32
N LEU A 150 1.45 11.99 -7.41
CA LEU A 150 0.05 11.76 -7.81
C LEU A 150 -0.93 11.89 -6.64
N TYR A 151 -0.48 11.81 -5.38
CA TYR A 151 -1.38 11.84 -4.22
C TYR A 151 -2.19 13.14 -4.09
N PRO A 152 -1.63 14.34 -4.31
CA PRO A 152 -2.43 15.57 -4.34
C PRO A 152 -3.52 15.54 -5.41
N ARG A 153 -3.22 14.99 -6.60
CA ARG A 153 -4.19 14.83 -7.69
C ARG A 153 -5.30 13.83 -7.32
N PHE A 154 -4.96 12.72 -6.69
CA PHE A 154 -5.95 11.77 -6.20
C PHE A 154 -6.85 12.39 -5.13
N ARG A 155 -6.29 13.16 -4.20
CA ARG A 155 -7.07 13.89 -3.20
C ARG A 155 -8.07 14.84 -3.87
N GLU A 156 -7.63 15.66 -4.80
CA GLU A 156 -8.48 16.58 -5.54
C GLU A 156 -9.62 15.85 -6.27
N MET A 157 -9.33 14.74 -6.94
CA MET A 157 -10.34 13.91 -7.60
C MET A 157 -11.37 13.37 -6.60
N MET A 158 -10.93 12.95 -5.42
CA MET A 158 -11.81 12.43 -4.37
C MET A 158 -12.68 13.53 -3.75
N GLU A 159 -12.14 14.71 -3.51
CA GLU A 159 -12.87 15.85 -2.95
C GLU A 159 -13.90 16.41 -3.92
N SER A 160 -13.57 16.48 -5.20
CA SER A 160 -14.45 16.99 -6.26
C SER A 160 -15.41 15.94 -6.83
N ASN A 161 -15.18 14.65 -6.57
CA ASN A 161 -15.82 13.52 -7.27
C ASN A 161 -15.63 13.55 -8.80
N ASP A 162 -14.62 14.27 -9.28
CA ASP A 162 -14.24 14.32 -10.68
C ASP A 162 -12.99 13.48 -10.96
N TYR A 163 -13.18 12.30 -11.52
CA TYR A 163 -12.13 11.33 -11.82
C TYR A 163 -11.65 11.38 -13.28
N THR A 164 -11.97 12.45 -14.01
CA THR A 164 -11.64 12.58 -15.45
C THR A 164 -10.13 12.44 -15.71
N GLY A 165 -9.26 12.92 -14.81
CA GLY A 165 -7.81 12.83 -14.94
C GLY A 165 -7.21 11.49 -14.48
N LEU A 166 -8.00 10.55 -13.97
CA LEU A 166 -7.46 9.31 -13.40
C LEU A 166 -6.81 8.42 -14.45
N ASP A 167 -7.39 8.30 -15.63
CA ASP A 167 -6.86 7.43 -16.70
C ASP A 167 -5.49 7.93 -17.20
N GLU A 168 -5.26 9.23 -17.23
CA GLU A 168 -3.95 9.82 -17.53
C GLU A 168 -2.91 9.47 -16.45
N CYS A 169 -3.30 9.58 -15.17
CA CYS A 169 -2.44 9.16 -14.05
C CYS A 169 -2.08 7.67 -14.14
N LEU A 170 -3.05 6.82 -14.45
CA LEU A 170 -2.86 5.37 -14.59
C LEU A 170 -1.94 5.03 -15.76
N ALA A 171 -2.06 5.72 -16.90
CA ALA A 171 -1.16 5.55 -18.03
C ALA A 171 0.30 5.91 -17.69
N GLY A 172 0.52 6.99 -16.93
CA GLY A 172 1.84 7.36 -16.43
C GLY A 172 2.46 6.31 -15.51
N MET A 173 1.62 5.60 -14.77
CA MET A 173 2.05 4.51 -13.88
C MET A 173 2.35 3.22 -14.64
N ASP A 174 1.66 2.93 -15.73
CA ASP A 174 2.00 1.80 -16.60
C ASP A 174 3.40 1.99 -17.21
N ALA A 175 3.75 3.21 -17.64
CA ALA A 175 5.10 3.55 -18.09
C ALA A 175 6.14 3.34 -16.98
N LEU A 176 5.83 3.68 -15.75
CA LEU A 176 6.70 3.44 -14.60
C LEU A 176 6.89 1.94 -14.33
N ASP A 177 5.86 1.11 -14.49
CA ASP A 177 5.96 -0.34 -14.36
C ASP A 177 6.91 -0.95 -15.40
N GLU A 178 6.92 -0.44 -16.63
CA GLU A 178 7.87 -0.83 -17.68
C GLU A 178 9.32 -0.45 -17.31
N GLU A 179 9.55 0.72 -16.72
CA GLU A 179 10.87 1.12 -16.23
C GLU A 179 11.37 0.19 -15.11
N PHE A 180 10.50 -0.22 -14.20
CA PHE A 180 10.83 -1.24 -13.19
C PHE A 180 11.19 -2.58 -13.82
N ALA A 181 10.45 -3.03 -14.80
CA ALA A 181 10.72 -4.27 -15.52
C ALA A 181 12.09 -4.23 -16.20
N GLU A 182 12.45 -3.10 -16.81
CA GLU A 182 13.77 -2.93 -17.42
C GLU A 182 14.89 -2.89 -16.36
N ALA A 183 14.69 -2.20 -15.24
CA ALA A 183 15.65 -2.17 -14.13
C ALA A 183 15.91 -3.58 -13.56
N VAL A 184 14.88 -4.42 -13.41
CA VAL A 184 15.01 -5.82 -13.02
C VAL A 184 15.83 -6.60 -14.02
N LYS A 185 15.54 -6.44 -15.31
CA LYS A 185 16.27 -7.10 -16.41
C LYS A 185 17.75 -6.71 -16.41
N GLN A 186 18.07 -5.44 -16.24
CA GLN A 186 19.46 -4.96 -16.17
C GLN A 186 20.21 -5.59 -14.99
N GLN A 187 19.59 -5.73 -13.82
CA GLN A 187 20.22 -6.40 -12.67
C GLN A 187 20.51 -7.88 -12.92
N ILE A 188 19.64 -8.58 -13.65
CA ILE A 188 19.86 -10.00 -13.99
C ILE A 188 21.05 -10.19 -14.96
N ILE A 189 21.25 -9.22 -15.86
CA ILE A 189 22.33 -9.27 -16.87
C ILE A 189 23.69 -8.94 -16.25
N LEU A 190 23.74 -8.07 -15.24
CA LEU A 190 24.98 -7.68 -14.57
C LEU A 190 25.61 -8.88 -13.85
N ARG A 191 26.92 -9.07 -14.05
CA ARG A 191 27.68 -10.09 -13.35
C ARG A 191 28.28 -9.50 -12.07
N PRO A 192 27.94 -10.04 -10.88
CA PRO A 192 28.58 -9.60 -9.64
C PRO A 192 30.10 -9.86 -9.65
N GLU A 193 30.86 -8.93 -9.12
CA GLU A 193 32.32 -9.05 -9.04
C GLU A 193 32.75 -10.00 -7.90
N ASP A 194 32.02 -9.97 -6.77
CA ASP A 194 32.27 -10.80 -5.60
C ASP A 194 30.99 -11.19 -4.84
N ALA A 195 31.14 -11.90 -3.72
CA ALA A 195 30.02 -12.35 -2.90
C ALA A 195 29.27 -11.17 -2.23
N SER A 196 29.95 -10.06 -1.90
CA SER A 196 29.30 -8.86 -1.34
C SER A 196 28.45 -8.17 -2.39
N ASP A 197 28.96 -8.03 -3.61
CA ASP A 197 28.22 -7.45 -4.73
C ASP A 197 27.02 -8.33 -5.13
N MET A 198 27.16 -9.65 -5.06
CA MET A 198 26.05 -10.59 -5.25
C MET A 198 24.94 -10.35 -4.23
N ARG A 199 25.25 -10.23 -2.94
CA ARG A 199 24.24 -9.98 -1.89
C ARG A 199 23.54 -8.63 -2.08
N ARG A 200 24.29 -7.61 -2.47
CA ARG A 200 23.77 -6.27 -2.77
C ARG A 200 22.82 -6.30 -3.98
N ALA A 201 23.21 -6.99 -5.03
CA ALA A 201 22.39 -7.16 -6.22
C ALA A 201 21.08 -7.92 -5.93
N LEU A 202 21.14 -8.97 -5.11
CA LEU A 202 19.96 -9.74 -4.69
C LEU A 202 19.00 -8.89 -3.82
N LEU A 203 19.52 -8.10 -2.88
CA LEU A 203 18.70 -7.17 -2.12
C LEU A 203 18.01 -6.17 -3.05
N TYR A 204 18.77 -5.54 -3.94
CA TYR A 204 18.23 -4.57 -4.88
C TYR A 204 17.13 -5.16 -5.78
N LEU A 205 17.34 -6.36 -6.31
CA LEU A 205 16.36 -7.07 -7.10
C LEU A 205 15.08 -7.35 -6.31
N ASN A 206 15.21 -7.77 -5.05
CA ASN A 206 14.07 -7.97 -4.15
C ASN A 206 13.32 -6.64 -3.92
N LEU A 207 14.02 -5.55 -3.63
CA LEU A 207 13.42 -4.24 -3.45
C LEU A 207 12.70 -3.74 -4.71
N LEU A 208 13.27 -3.96 -5.89
CA LEU A 208 12.62 -3.62 -7.16
C LEU A 208 11.30 -4.39 -7.34
N ASN A 209 11.31 -5.69 -7.14
CA ASN A 209 10.12 -6.53 -7.30
C ASN A 209 9.01 -6.17 -6.31
N GLU A 210 9.35 -5.96 -5.04
CA GLU A 210 8.38 -5.59 -4.00
C GLU A 210 7.86 -4.16 -4.21
N THR A 211 8.70 -3.24 -4.65
CA THR A 211 8.29 -1.86 -4.98
C THR A 211 7.32 -1.86 -6.16
N ARG A 212 7.62 -2.64 -7.19
CA ARG A 212 6.72 -2.83 -8.33
C ARG A 212 5.37 -3.39 -7.92
N ALA A 213 5.35 -4.45 -7.08
CA ALA A 213 4.13 -5.03 -6.54
C ALA A 213 3.32 -4.01 -5.73
N MET A 214 3.98 -3.23 -4.88
CA MET A 214 3.37 -2.18 -4.07
C MET A 214 2.69 -1.11 -4.95
N ILE A 215 3.38 -0.61 -5.96
CA ILE A 215 2.86 0.40 -6.89
C ILE A 215 1.66 -0.13 -7.67
N ARG A 216 1.72 -1.35 -8.17
CA ARG A 216 0.59 -1.99 -8.86
C ARG A 216 -0.65 -2.07 -7.97
N LYS A 217 -0.49 -2.34 -6.67
CA LYS A 217 -1.61 -2.36 -5.71
C LYS A 217 -2.16 -0.97 -5.44
N VAL A 218 -1.32 0.06 -5.38
CA VAL A 218 -1.78 1.47 -5.30
C VAL A 218 -2.65 1.82 -6.50
N LEU A 219 -2.28 1.39 -7.71
CA LEU A 219 -3.07 1.61 -8.92
C LEU A 219 -4.43 0.91 -8.86
N LEU A 220 -4.45 -0.35 -8.45
CA LEU A 220 -5.68 -1.11 -8.30
C LEU A 220 -6.58 -0.46 -7.24
N LEU A 221 -6.01 0.05 -6.16
CA LEU A 221 -6.73 0.77 -5.13
C LEU A 221 -7.39 2.04 -5.68
N ALA A 222 -6.68 2.83 -6.48
CA ALA A 222 -7.23 4.02 -7.12
C ALA A 222 -8.39 3.68 -8.08
N LYS A 223 -8.23 2.63 -8.89
CA LYS A 223 -9.29 2.15 -9.81
C LYS A 223 -10.54 1.70 -9.08
N ILE A 224 -10.39 0.88 -8.03
CA ILE A 224 -11.53 0.36 -7.28
C ILE A 224 -12.23 1.47 -6.49
N GLN A 225 -11.49 2.45 -6.01
CA GLN A 225 -12.04 3.60 -5.31
C GLN A 225 -12.93 4.44 -6.23
N ARG A 226 -12.50 4.72 -7.46
CA ARG A 226 -13.36 5.36 -8.46
C ARG A 226 -14.68 4.61 -8.65
N LYS A 227 -14.60 3.29 -8.83
CA LYS A 227 -15.79 2.44 -8.96
C LYS A 227 -16.69 2.47 -7.73
N PHE A 228 -16.09 2.49 -6.56
CA PHE A 228 -16.81 2.55 -5.28
C PHE A 228 -17.59 3.86 -5.14
N VAL A 229 -16.97 5.00 -5.48
CA VAL A 229 -17.58 6.33 -5.36
C VAL A 229 -18.62 6.57 -6.46
N LEU A 230 -18.31 6.23 -7.70
CA LEU A 230 -19.18 6.53 -8.86
C LEU A 230 -20.24 5.45 -9.12
N GLY A 231 -20.15 4.30 -8.48
CA GLY A 231 -21.14 3.21 -8.64
C GLY A 231 -21.06 2.45 -9.96
N TRP A 232 -19.90 2.47 -10.65
CA TRP A 232 -19.69 1.84 -11.98
C TRP A 232 -19.21 0.39 -11.85
#